data_e3f279c2bed93d6594674c26d19b804f
#
_entry.id   e3f279c2bed93d6594674c26d19b804f
#
_cell.length_a   1.000
_cell.length_b   1.000
_cell.length_c   1.000
_cell.angle_alpha   90.00
_cell.angle_beta   90.00
_cell.angle_gamma   90.00
#
_symmetry.space_group_name_H-M   'P 1'
#
loop_
_entity.id
_entity.type
_entity.pdbx_description
1 polymer ?
#
loop_
_entity_poly.entity_id
_entity_poly.type
_entity_poly.pdbx_seq_one_letter_code
_entity_poly.pdbx_strand_id
1 'polypeptide(L)'
;EKRTTALGEENVRLEVKESWLGTAPNVYARGRLKMKQGMDGIQTHYFYEETDQYGALYKVTAETRIAGESVPGLSSRKVTYVSGQGNNMRYEQYARLADGAWSMTDASSYEYDVENRWVKRTRANGRVYERMMTCCGPLWERDENGVTTSYSYNTARQLVETIRSAVADGETMITPETITSYTRDALGKITSLRRDAGPMTTVESREYDLLGRLIRETDILGRTTVRSYSGDGLVETVTTPAG
;
A
#
# COMPACT_ATOMS: atom_id res chain seq x y z
N GLU A 1 11.79 28.83 -4.83
CA GLU A 1 12.59 28.66 -3.62
C GLU A 1 13.36 27.36 -3.74
N LYS A 2 14.71 27.42 -3.62
CA LYS A 2 15.55 26.23 -3.53
C LYS A 2 15.66 25.85 -2.06
N ARG A 3 15.15 24.72 -1.65
CA ARG A 3 15.31 24.20 -0.32
C ARG A 3 16.29 23.04 -0.34
N THR A 4 17.42 23.20 0.35
CA THR A 4 18.45 22.18 0.54
C THR A 4 18.28 21.58 1.93
N THR A 5 18.10 20.29 2.05
CA THR A 5 18.01 19.61 3.35
C THR A 5 19.29 18.80 3.57
N ALA A 6 20.07 19.16 4.60
CA ALA A 6 21.27 18.42 5.02
C ALA A 6 20.92 17.46 6.18
N LEU A 7 21.36 16.22 6.11
CA LEU A 7 21.24 15.22 7.17
C LEU A 7 22.65 14.80 7.61
N GLY A 8 23.13 15.36 8.75
CA GLY A 8 24.36 14.96 9.45
C GLY A 8 25.67 15.30 8.74
N GLU A 9 26.78 15.35 9.47
CA GLU A 9 28.09 15.75 8.93
C GLU A 9 28.74 14.72 7.98
N GLU A 10 28.29 13.45 7.97
CA GLU A 10 28.86 12.39 7.12
C GLU A 10 27.97 11.93 5.96
N ASN A 11 26.70 12.38 5.90
CA ASN A 11 25.77 12.02 4.83
C ASN A 11 24.89 13.22 4.43
N VAL A 12 25.47 14.21 3.77
CA VAL A 12 24.73 15.33 3.20
C VAL A 12 23.91 14.83 2.01
N ARG A 13 22.60 14.68 2.20
CA ARG A 13 21.65 14.37 1.12
C ARG A 13 21.16 15.69 0.54
N LEU A 14 21.70 16.09 -0.61
CA LEU A 14 21.24 17.29 -1.33
C LEU A 14 20.07 16.93 -2.23
N GLU A 15 18.87 17.37 -1.86
CA GLU A 15 17.69 17.32 -2.69
C GLU A 15 17.29 18.74 -3.06
N VAL A 16 17.19 19.05 -4.35
CA VAL A 16 16.74 20.36 -4.84
C VAL A 16 15.26 20.28 -5.17
N LYS A 17 14.46 21.19 -4.63
CA LYS A 17 13.02 21.34 -4.93
C LYS A 17 12.72 22.75 -5.39
N GLU A 18 12.01 22.86 -6.50
CA GLU A 18 11.46 24.13 -6.99
C GLU A 18 9.93 24.03 -7.01
N SER A 19 9.26 25.09 -6.54
CA SER A 19 7.80 25.17 -6.55
C SER A 19 7.31 26.33 -7.41
N TRP A 20 6.11 26.19 -7.98
CA TRP A 20 5.44 27.26 -8.68
C TRP A 20 4.93 28.31 -7.67
N LEU A 21 5.43 29.53 -7.80
CA LEU A 21 4.97 30.69 -7.01
C LEU A 21 4.06 31.58 -7.87
N GLY A 22 4.14 32.89 -7.75
CA GLY A 22 3.24 33.83 -8.41
C GLY A 22 3.12 33.74 -9.94
N THR A 23 4.06 33.07 -10.62
CA THR A 23 4.09 32.87 -12.09
C THR A 23 3.64 31.46 -12.50
N ALA A 24 2.79 30.81 -11.72
CA ALA A 24 2.24 29.50 -12.06
C ALA A 24 1.45 29.54 -13.38
N PRO A 25 1.58 28.51 -14.28
CA PRO A 25 0.91 28.52 -15.58
C PRO A 25 -0.63 28.44 -15.45
N ASN A 26 -1.14 27.92 -14.33
CA ASN A 26 -2.56 27.84 -14.03
C ASN A 26 -2.80 27.71 -12.52
N VAL A 27 -4.08 27.71 -12.11
CA VAL A 27 -4.49 27.62 -10.69
C VAL A 27 -4.08 26.29 -10.04
N TYR A 28 -4.00 25.21 -10.81
CA TYR A 28 -3.63 23.87 -10.31
C TYR A 28 -2.14 23.73 -10.03
N ALA A 29 -1.29 24.54 -10.66
CA ALA A 29 0.16 24.54 -10.43
C ALA A 29 0.58 25.40 -9.23
N ARG A 30 -0.24 26.40 -8.84
CA ARG A 30 0.13 27.40 -7.82
C ARG A 30 0.49 26.73 -6.48
N GLY A 31 1.67 27.06 -5.95
CA GLY A 31 2.20 26.52 -4.70
C GLY A 31 2.69 25.07 -4.78
N ARG A 32 2.53 24.41 -5.92
CA ARG A 32 2.91 23.00 -6.12
C ARG A 32 4.32 22.87 -6.67
N LEU A 33 4.85 21.65 -6.57
CA LEU A 33 6.19 21.31 -7.00
C LEU A 33 6.33 21.48 -8.53
N LYS A 34 7.36 22.19 -8.95
CA LYS A 34 7.74 22.38 -10.36
C LYS A 34 8.81 21.40 -10.79
N MET A 35 9.79 21.18 -9.92
CA MET A 35 10.92 20.29 -10.20
C MET A 35 11.49 19.74 -8.89
N LYS A 36 11.98 18.51 -8.95
CA LYS A 36 12.73 17.84 -7.91
C LYS A 36 13.98 17.23 -8.53
N GLN A 37 15.14 17.38 -7.89
CA GLN A 37 16.38 16.74 -8.30
C GLN A 37 16.98 15.97 -7.13
N GLY A 38 17.30 14.69 -7.35
CA GLY A 38 18.01 13.83 -6.41
C GLY A 38 19.53 14.01 -6.47
N MET A 39 20.24 13.36 -5.56
CA MET A 39 21.71 13.36 -5.50
C MET A 39 22.37 12.70 -6.74
N ASP A 40 21.67 11.79 -7.36
CA ASP A 40 22.05 11.08 -8.59
C ASP A 40 21.94 11.96 -9.85
N GLY A 41 21.60 13.24 -9.70
CA GLY A 41 21.37 14.17 -10.80
C GLY A 41 20.06 13.94 -11.55
N ILE A 42 19.24 12.96 -11.13
CA ILE A 42 17.95 12.70 -11.77
C ILE A 42 16.97 13.82 -11.40
N GLN A 43 16.38 14.41 -12.43
CA GLN A 43 15.36 15.46 -12.29
C GLN A 43 13.97 14.92 -12.63
N THR A 44 12.98 15.29 -11.80
CA THR A 44 11.56 15.09 -12.12
C THR A 44 10.90 16.45 -12.26
N HIS A 45 10.33 16.71 -13.43
CA HIS A 45 9.61 17.95 -13.76
C HIS A 45 8.10 17.66 -13.68
N TYR A 46 7.34 18.59 -13.11
CA TYR A 46 5.90 18.46 -12.88
C TYR A 46 5.13 19.52 -13.68
N PHE A 47 4.16 19.07 -14.45
CA PHE A 47 3.26 19.89 -15.25
C PHE A 47 1.83 19.65 -14.78
N TYR A 48 1.04 20.70 -14.70
CA TYR A 48 -0.35 20.68 -14.24
C TYR A 48 -1.24 21.23 -15.33
N GLU A 49 -2.21 20.48 -15.78
CA GLU A 49 -3.10 20.84 -16.88
C GLU A 49 -4.53 20.52 -16.50
N GLU A 50 -5.47 21.40 -16.86
CA GLU A 50 -6.90 21.16 -16.75
C GLU A 50 -7.33 20.02 -17.69
N THR A 51 -8.26 19.18 -17.27
CA THR A 51 -8.81 18.08 -18.07
C THR A 51 -10.16 17.66 -17.52
N ASP A 52 -11.02 17.14 -18.39
CA ASP A 52 -12.30 16.50 -18.05
C ASP A 52 -12.27 14.96 -18.27
N GLN A 53 -11.11 14.44 -18.67
CA GLN A 53 -10.94 13.01 -18.93
C GLN A 53 -11.08 12.19 -17.65
N TYR A 54 -11.72 11.05 -17.72
CA TYR A 54 -11.90 10.10 -16.62
C TYR A 54 -12.56 10.68 -15.35
N GLY A 55 -13.36 11.76 -15.48
CA GLY A 55 -13.96 12.47 -14.34
C GLY A 55 -12.95 13.27 -13.51
N ALA A 56 -11.77 13.53 -14.05
CA ALA A 56 -10.75 14.37 -13.41
C ALA A 56 -11.04 15.86 -13.64
N LEU A 57 -10.51 16.70 -12.75
CA LEU A 57 -10.53 18.16 -12.90
C LEU A 57 -9.22 18.68 -13.49
N TYR A 58 -8.11 18.00 -13.18
CA TYR A 58 -6.78 18.31 -13.73
C TYR A 58 -5.93 17.03 -13.81
N LYS A 59 -4.88 17.07 -14.62
CA LYS A 59 -3.85 16.05 -14.66
C LYS A 59 -2.51 16.61 -14.24
N VAL A 60 -1.69 15.75 -13.64
CA VAL A 60 -0.30 16.02 -13.27
C VAL A 60 0.59 15.11 -14.10
N THR A 61 1.44 15.70 -14.93
CA THR A 61 2.47 14.97 -15.66
C THR A 61 3.81 15.14 -14.96
N ALA A 62 4.40 14.04 -14.50
CA ALA A 62 5.74 13.99 -13.92
C ALA A 62 6.68 13.32 -14.92
N GLU A 63 7.67 14.07 -15.45
CA GLU A 63 8.70 13.58 -16.36
C GLU A 63 10.04 13.48 -15.63
N THR A 64 10.61 12.28 -15.62
CA THR A 64 11.91 12.00 -15.00
C THR A 64 12.98 11.82 -16.06
N ARG A 65 14.09 12.53 -15.91
CA ARG A 65 15.23 12.53 -16.83
C ARG A 65 16.54 12.83 -16.10
N ILE A 66 17.66 12.41 -16.66
CA ILE A 66 18.97 12.83 -16.19
C ILE A 66 19.20 14.29 -16.62
N ALA A 67 19.72 15.13 -15.74
CA ALA A 67 20.01 16.52 -16.02
C ALA A 67 21.05 16.62 -17.15
N GLY A 68 20.72 17.39 -18.21
CA GLY A 68 21.63 17.67 -19.34
C GLY A 68 21.68 16.60 -20.42
N GLU A 69 21.00 15.46 -20.27
CA GLU A 69 20.99 14.40 -21.29
C GLU A 69 19.57 14.04 -21.74
N SER A 70 19.41 13.89 -23.07
CA SER A 70 18.24 13.26 -23.68
C SER A 70 18.58 11.81 -24.02
N VAL A 71 18.86 10.97 -23.01
CA VAL A 71 19.18 9.56 -23.26
C VAL A 71 17.88 8.78 -23.45
N PRO A 72 17.65 8.20 -24.65
CA PRO A 72 16.52 7.29 -24.85
C PRO A 72 16.61 6.11 -23.87
N GLY A 73 15.50 5.77 -23.23
CA GLY A 73 15.41 4.66 -22.26
C GLY A 73 15.58 5.05 -20.79
N LEU A 74 16.18 6.18 -20.45
CA LEU A 74 16.30 6.68 -19.07
C LEU A 74 15.22 7.70 -18.69
N SER A 75 14.37 8.11 -19.62
CA SER A 75 13.26 9.02 -19.37
C SER A 75 11.97 8.24 -19.13
N SER A 76 11.27 8.56 -18.06
CA SER A 76 9.94 8.04 -17.79
C SER A 76 8.95 9.19 -17.59
N ARG A 77 7.70 8.94 -17.92
CA ARG A 77 6.59 9.87 -17.69
C ARG A 77 5.51 9.17 -16.89
N LYS A 78 5.02 9.82 -15.85
CA LYS A 78 3.83 9.43 -15.12
C LYS A 78 2.78 10.52 -15.26
N VAL A 79 1.58 10.17 -15.72
CA VAL A 79 0.42 11.06 -15.77
C VAL A 79 -0.58 10.61 -14.71
N THR A 80 -1.02 11.51 -13.86
CA THR A 80 -2.04 11.25 -12.83
C THR A 80 -3.22 12.19 -13.06
N TYR A 81 -4.40 11.62 -13.21
CA TYR A 81 -5.66 12.35 -13.37
C TYR A 81 -6.33 12.49 -12.01
N VAL A 82 -6.66 13.71 -11.61
CA VAL A 82 -7.10 14.03 -10.24
C VAL A 82 -8.47 14.69 -10.29
N SER A 83 -9.42 14.17 -9.50
CA SER A 83 -10.76 14.73 -9.37
C SER A 83 -10.76 16.06 -8.60
N GLY A 84 -11.91 16.77 -8.59
CA GLY A 84 -12.11 17.97 -7.79
C GLY A 84 -11.98 17.74 -6.28
N GLN A 85 -12.16 16.50 -5.82
CA GLN A 85 -11.98 16.06 -4.42
C GLN A 85 -10.55 15.67 -4.09
N GLY A 86 -9.63 15.68 -5.08
CA GLY A 86 -8.24 15.30 -4.90
C GLY A 86 -7.94 13.81 -5.10
N ASN A 87 -8.91 13.03 -5.57
CA ASN A 87 -8.72 11.60 -5.82
C ASN A 87 -7.99 11.33 -7.12
N ASN A 88 -7.14 10.33 -7.12
CA ASN A 88 -6.52 9.81 -8.33
C ASN A 88 -7.52 8.96 -9.12
N MET A 89 -8.11 9.51 -10.15
CA MET A 89 -9.08 8.80 -11.01
C MET A 89 -8.39 7.79 -11.93
N ARG A 90 -7.20 8.14 -12.40
CA ARG A 90 -6.37 7.30 -13.26
C ARG A 90 -4.91 7.69 -13.13
N TYR A 91 -4.01 6.73 -13.27
CA TYR A 91 -2.61 6.99 -13.58
C TYR A 91 -2.17 6.22 -14.82
N GLU A 92 -1.16 6.74 -15.50
CA GLU A 92 -0.52 6.14 -16.66
C GLU A 92 0.98 6.28 -16.53
N GLN A 93 1.71 5.23 -16.91
CA GLN A 93 3.16 5.23 -16.95
C GLN A 93 3.64 5.01 -18.38
N TYR A 94 4.67 5.74 -18.76
CA TYR A 94 5.26 5.70 -20.09
C TYR A 94 6.77 5.57 -19.99
N ALA A 95 7.35 4.79 -20.90
CA ALA A 95 8.77 4.77 -21.17
C ALA A 95 9.04 5.48 -22.52
N ARG A 96 10.18 6.13 -22.62
CA ARG A 96 10.60 6.74 -23.86
C ARG A 96 11.30 5.71 -24.75
N LEU A 97 10.88 5.60 -25.99
CA LEU A 97 11.47 4.72 -26.99
C LEU A 97 12.72 5.36 -27.64
N ALA A 98 13.50 4.57 -28.36
CA ALA A 98 14.72 5.03 -29.03
C ALA A 98 14.46 6.11 -30.08
N ASP A 99 13.28 6.10 -30.70
CA ASP A 99 12.84 7.11 -31.68
C ASP A 99 12.33 8.42 -31.04
N GLY A 100 12.33 8.47 -29.68
CA GLY A 100 11.85 9.60 -28.92
C GLY A 100 10.34 9.59 -28.62
N ALA A 101 9.58 8.61 -29.12
CA ALA A 101 8.16 8.45 -28.83
C ALA A 101 7.93 7.96 -27.39
N TRP A 102 6.72 8.19 -26.86
CA TRP A 102 6.29 7.67 -25.57
C TRP A 102 5.43 6.42 -25.76
N SER A 103 5.82 5.32 -25.11
CA SER A 103 5.07 4.08 -25.08
C SER A 103 4.47 3.87 -23.68
N MET A 104 3.18 3.63 -23.59
CA MET A 104 2.52 3.33 -22.33
C MET A 104 2.91 1.95 -21.84
N THR A 105 3.44 1.87 -20.63
CA THR A 105 3.92 0.63 -19.99
C THR A 105 2.98 0.10 -18.94
N ASP A 106 2.22 0.99 -18.30
CA ASP A 106 1.20 0.63 -17.29
C ASP A 106 0.14 1.72 -17.18
N ALA A 107 -1.08 1.32 -16.78
CA ALA A 107 -2.15 2.23 -16.42
C ALA A 107 -3.11 1.57 -15.43
N SER A 108 -3.70 2.37 -14.55
CA SER A 108 -4.82 1.94 -13.70
C SER A 108 -5.83 3.05 -13.51
N SER A 109 -7.11 2.69 -13.56
CA SER A 109 -8.24 3.56 -13.25
C SER A 109 -8.85 3.15 -11.91
N TYR A 110 -9.42 4.12 -11.18
CA TYR A 110 -10.00 3.93 -9.86
C TYR A 110 -11.43 4.45 -9.82
N GLU A 111 -12.31 3.71 -9.15
CA GLU A 111 -13.65 4.14 -8.78
C GLU A 111 -13.73 4.30 -7.27
N TYR A 112 -14.57 5.24 -6.80
CA TYR A 112 -14.69 5.62 -5.39
C TYR A 112 -16.15 5.51 -4.94
N ASP A 113 -16.35 5.15 -3.67
CA ASP A 113 -17.67 5.16 -3.04
C ASP A 113 -18.06 6.59 -2.59
N VAL A 114 -19.23 6.69 -1.98
CA VAL A 114 -19.79 7.98 -1.51
C VAL A 114 -18.99 8.60 -0.35
N GLU A 115 -18.24 7.79 0.39
CA GLU A 115 -17.33 8.23 1.44
C GLU A 115 -15.91 8.52 0.92
N ASN A 116 -15.74 8.55 -0.40
CA ASN A 116 -14.47 8.91 -1.04
C ASN A 116 -13.34 7.86 -0.82
N ARG A 117 -13.70 6.61 -0.59
CA ARG A 117 -12.77 5.47 -0.51
C ARG A 117 -12.76 4.77 -1.86
N TRP A 118 -11.56 4.43 -2.41
CA TRP A 118 -11.52 3.70 -3.65
C TRP A 118 -12.08 2.27 -3.45
N VAL A 119 -12.91 1.82 -4.37
CA VAL A 119 -13.60 0.52 -4.30
C VAL A 119 -13.30 -0.39 -5.48
N LYS A 120 -12.77 0.19 -6.56
CA LYS A 120 -12.40 -0.59 -7.74
C LYS A 120 -11.16 -0.01 -8.40
N ARG A 121 -10.27 -0.90 -8.82
CA ARG A 121 -9.10 -0.59 -9.65
C ARG A 121 -9.12 -1.47 -10.88
N THR A 122 -9.06 -0.85 -12.07
CA THR A 122 -8.94 -1.54 -13.35
C THR A 122 -7.57 -1.24 -13.95
N ARG A 123 -6.77 -2.26 -14.23
CA ARG A 123 -5.47 -2.14 -14.89
C ARG A 123 -5.60 -2.02 -16.41
N ALA A 124 -4.53 -1.60 -17.10
CA ALA A 124 -4.47 -1.49 -18.55
C ALA A 124 -4.78 -2.83 -19.28
N ASN A 125 -4.43 -3.96 -18.68
CA ASN A 125 -4.70 -5.30 -19.20
C ASN A 125 -6.13 -5.80 -18.92
N GLY A 126 -7.02 -4.94 -18.40
CA GLY A 126 -8.39 -5.27 -18.07
C GLY A 126 -8.59 -6.01 -16.74
N ARG A 127 -7.52 -6.38 -16.02
CA ARG A 127 -7.66 -7.01 -14.70
C ARG A 127 -8.26 -6.04 -13.70
N VAL A 128 -9.17 -6.55 -12.89
CA VAL A 128 -9.95 -5.76 -11.94
C VAL A 128 -9.70 -6.25 -10.52
N TYR A 129 -9.43 -5.31 -9.63
CA TYR A 129 -9.50 -5.49 -8.18
C TYR A 129 -10.70 -4.71 -7.66
N GLU A 130 -11.54 -5.36 -6.87
CA GLU A 130 -12.75 -4.76 -6.30
C GLU A 130 -12.79 -4.97 -4.79
N ARG A 131 -13.44 -4.05 -4.08
CA ARG A 131 -13.70 -4.21 -2.65
C ARG A 131 -14.95 -3.47 -2.24
N MET A 132 -15.61 -3.98 -1.22
CA MET A 132 -16.70 -3.31 -0.52
C MET A 132 -16.23 -2.90 0.86
N MET A 133 -16.45 -1.64 1.23
CA MET A 133 -15.99 -1.08 2.49
C MET A 133 -17.13 -0.93 3.48
N THR A 134 -16.84 -1.18 4.76
CA THR A 134 -17.71 -0.84 5.90
C THR A 134 -17.09 0.27 6.73
N CYS A 135 -17.72 0.63 7.85
CA CYS A 135 -17.13 1.55 8.84
C CYS A 135 -15.85 1.02 9.52
N CYS A 136 -15.62 -0.28 9.45
CA CYS A 136 -14.58 -0.96 10.23
C CYS A 136 -13.41 -1.45 9.38
N GLY A 137 -13.61 -1.50 8.07
CA GLY A 137 -12.66 -2.01 7.09
C GLY A 137 -13.39 -2.63 5.89
N PRO A 138 -12.70 -3.39 5.04
CA PRO A 138 -13.35 -4.09 3.93
C PRO A 138 -14.33 -5.14 4.46
N LEU A 139 -15.50 -5.25 3.84
CA LEU A 139 -16.42 -6.37 4.02
C LEU A 139 -15.95 -7.56 3.19
N TRP A 140 -15.53 -7.29 1.99
CA TRP A 140 -14.88 -8.24 1.08
C TRP A 140 -13.97 -7.54 0.10
N GLU A 141 -13.00 -8.27 -0.41
CA GLU A 141 -12.10 -7.88 -1.48
C GLU A 141 -12.02 -9.02 -2.50
N ARG A 142 -11.96 -8.67 -3.78
CA ARG A 142 -11.70 -9.61 -4.88
C ARG A 142 -10.42 -9.17 -5.59
N ASP A 143 -9.43 -10.02 -5.60
CA ASP A 143 -8.16 -9.75 -6.26
C ASP A 143 -8.26 -9.88 -7.79
N GLU A 144 -7.18 -9.48 -8.48
CA GLU A 144 -7.10 -9.49 -9.94
C GLU A 144 -7.17 -10.90 -10.58
N ASN A 145 -7.12 -11.96 -9.78
CA ASN A 145 -7.30 -13.36 -10.19
C ASN A 145 -8.71 -13.86 -9.89
N GLY A 146 -9.60 -13.00 -9.37
CA GLY A 146 -10.97 -13.33 -9.03
C GLY A 146 -11.14 -13.98 -7.65
N VAL A 147 -10.07 -14.12 -6.87
CA VAL A 147 -10.11 -14.72 -5.53
C VAL A 147 -10.73 -13.71 -4.56
N THR A 148 -11.79 -14.13 -3.87
CA THR A 148 -12.50 -13.30 -2.90
C THR A 148 -12.01 -13.59 -1.48
N THR A 149 -11.78 -12.53 -0.70
CA THR A 149 -11.55 -12.59 0.74
C THR A 149 -12.64 -11.79 1.44
N SER A 150 -13.38 -12.43 2.35
CA SER A 150 -14.40 -11.81 3.19
C SER A 150 -13.86 -11.56 4.59
N TYR A 151 -14.36 -10.52 5.27
CA TYR A 151 -13.90 -10.06 6.56
C TYR A 151 -15.08 -9.90 7.52
N SER A 152 -14.95 -10.41 8.75
CA SER A 152 -15.94 -10.26 9.81
C SER A 152 -15.34 -9.49 10.98
N TYR A 153 -16.16 -8.61 11.58
CA TYR A 153 -15.74 -7.75 12.67
C TYR A 153 -16.67 -7.93 13.87
N ASN A 154 -16.12 -7.82 15.09
CA ASN A 154 -16.93 -7.82 16.32
C ASN A 154 -17.56 -6.42 16.56
N THR A 155 -18.34 -6.32 17.63
CA THR A 155 -19.00 -5.07 18.05
C THR A 155 -18.00 -3.96 18.41
N ALA A 156 -16.76 -4.31 18.79
CA ALA A 156 -15.66 -3.38 19.03
C ALA A 156 -14.91 -3.00 17.73
N ARG A 157 -15.45 -3.36 16.54
CA ARG A 157 -14.87 -3.09 15.21
C ARG A 157 -13.50 -3.74 14.98
N GLN A 158 -13.21 -4.82 15.69
CA GLN A 158 -11.97 -5.57 15.51
C GLN A 158 -12.22 -6.76 14.59
N LEU A 159 -11.28 -7.01 13.67
CA LEU A 159 -11.32 -8.18 12.79
C LEU A 159 -11.30 -9.46 13.63
N VAL A 160 -12.27 -10.35 13.39
CA VAL A 160 -12.39 -11.64 14.08
C VAL A 160 -12.28 -12.82 13.13
N GLU A 161 -12.52 -12.62 11.85
CA GLU A 161 -12.42 -13.69 10.87
C GLU A 161 -12.12 -13.17 9.48
N THR A 162 -11.34 -13.93 8.72
CA THR A 162 -11.18 -13.77 7.27
C THR A 162 -11.44 -15.09 6.58
N ILE A 163 -12.19 -15.08 5.49
CA ILE A 163 -12.46 -16.26 4.66
C ILE A 163 -11.94 -15.94 3.26
N ARG A 164 -10.90 -16.64 2.84
CA ARG A 164 -10.37 -16.57 1.48
C ARG A 164 -10.92 -17.74 0.68
N SER A 165 -11.60 -17.45 -0.45
CA SER A 165 -12.20 -18.48 -1.28
C SER A 165 -11.15 -19.45 -1.84
N ALA A 166 -11.57 -20.68 -2.07
CA ALA A 166 -10.78 -21.68 -2.78
C ALA A 166 -10.42 -21.19 -4.20
N VAL A 167 -9.32 -21.71 -4.70
CA VAL A 167 -8.91 -21.53 -6.11
C VAL A 167 -8.87 -22.89 -6.78
N ALA A 168 -9.55 -23.00 -7.92
CA ALA A 168 -9.55 -24.20 -8.73
C ALA A 168 -9.24 -23.86 -10.19
N ASP A 169 -8.70 -24.82 -10.92
CA ASP A 169 -8.57 -24.82 -12.37
C ASP A 169 -9.37 -26.01 -12.91
N GLY A 170 -10.53 -25.70 -13.48
CA GLY A 170 -11.55 -26.70 -13.79
C GLY A 170 -11.99 -27.46 -12.52
N GLU A 171 -11.89 -28.78 -12.53
CA GLU A 171 -12.22 -29.63 -11.37
C GLU A 171 -11.05 -29.81 -10.38
N THR A 172 -9.86 -29.31 -10.72
CA THR A 172 -8.65 -29.45 -9.87
C THR A 172 -8.57 -28.30 -8.88
N MET A 173 -8.66 -28.62 -7.59
CA MET A 173 -8.43 -27.64 -6.53
C MET A 173 -6.93 -27.32 -6.41
N ILE A 174 -6.56 -26.05 -6.63
CA ILE A 174 -5.16 -25.57 -6.50
C ILE A 174 -4.91 -25.14 -5.05
N THR A 175 -5.82 -24.36 -4.45
CA THR A 175 -5.75 -23.97 -3.05
C THR A 175 -7.13 -24.11 -2.41
N PRO A 176 -7.25 -24.72 -1.22
CA PRO A 176 -8.51 -24.82 -0.52
C PRO A 176 -8.97 -23.45 0.00
N GLU A 177 -10.24 -23.36 0.34
CA GLU A 177 -10.74 -22.26 1.16
C GLU A 177 -9.92 -22.16 2.44
N THR A 178 -9.57 -20.94 2.82
CA THR A 178 -8.80 -20.68 4.04
C THR A 178 -9.60 -19.77 4.96
N ILE A 179 -9.91 -20.28 6.16
CA ILE A 179 -10.56 -19.53 7.22
C ILE A 179 -9.51 -19.17 8.26
N THR A 180 -9.36 -17.89 8.58
CA THR A 180 -8.49 -17.44 9.67
C THR A 180 -9.35 -16.75 10.72
N SER A 181 -9.34 -17.28 11.94
CA SER A 181 -10.11 -16.76 13.07
C SER A 181 -9.17 -16.19 14.14
N TYR A 182 -9.57 -15.07 14.74
CA TYR A 182 -8.81 -14.34 15.73
C TYR A 182 -9.57 -14.29 17.05
N THR A 183 -8.99 -14.84 18.10
CA THR A 183 -9.49 -14.65 19.48
C THR A 183 -8.72 -13.50 20.13
N ARG A 184 -9.42 -12.70 20.92
CA ARG A 184 -8.84 -11.52 21.59
C ARG A 184 -9.18 -11.50 23.06
N ASP A 185 -8.31 -10.88 23.86
CA ASP A 185 -8.59 -10.56 25.25
C ASP A 185 -9.48 -9.30 25.37
N ALA A 186 -9.81 -8.93 26.60
CA ALA A 186 -10.62 -7.75 26.90
C ALA A 186 -9.96 -6.42 26.49
N LEU A 187 -8.65 -6.40 26.29
CA LEU A 187 -7.87 -5.24 25.83
C LEU A 187 -7.74 -5.22 24.29
N GLY A 188 -8.32 -6.21 23.59
CA GLY A 188 -8.30 -6.31 22.15
C GLY A 188 -7.05 -6.95 21.55
N LYS A 189 -6.13 -7.48 22.38
CA LYS A 189 -4.93 -8.17 21.91
C LYS A 189 -5.25 -9.57 21.42
N ILE A 190 -4.63 -10.00 20.32
CA ILE A 190 -4.83 -11.34 19.77
C ILE A 190 -4.20 -12.37 20.70
N THR A 191 -5.04 -13.22 21.29
CA THR A 191 -4.63 -14.35 22.15
C THR A 191 -4.56 -15.67 21.40
N SER A 192 -5.31 -15.81 20.29
CA SER A 192 -5.19 -16.98 19.41
C SER A 192 -5.45 -16.58 17.96
N LEU A 193 -4.72 -17.21 17.07
CA LEU A 193 -4.93 -17.20 15.63
C LEU A 193 -5.07 -18.66 15.19
N ARG A 194 -6.22 -19.00 14.66
CA ARG A 194 -6.52 -20.31 14.08
C ARG A 194 -6.67 -20.16 12.58
N ARG A 195 -6.01 -21.02 11.83
CA ARG A 195 -6.16 -21.11 10.38
C ARG A 195 -6.55 -22.51 9.98
N ASP A 196 -7.70 -22.61 9.30
CA ASP A 196 -8.21 -23.84 8.71
C ASP A 196 -8.07 -23.72 7.18
N ALA A 197 -7.42 -24.70 6.54
CA ALA A 197 -7.22 -24.75 5.09
C ALA A 197 -7.39 -26.20 4.62
N GLY A 198 -8.60 -26.54 4.15
CA GLY A 198 -8.98 -27.92 3.84
C GLY A 198 -8.82 -28.83 5.07
N PRO A 199 -8.04 -29.91 4.98
CA PRO A 199 -7.81 -30.82 6.11
C PRO A 199 -6.79 -30.31 7.13
N MET A 200 -6.10 -29.20 6.84
CA MET A 200 -5.04 -28.67 7.72
C MET A 200 -5.59 -27.60 8.65
N THR A 201 -5.31 -27.77 9.92
CA THR A 201 -5.58 -26.74 10.96
C THR A 201 -4.26 -26.38 11.63
N THR A 202 -3.99 -25.08 11.74
CA THR A 202 -2.88 -24.54 12.53
C THR A 202 -3.39 -23.57 13.57
N VAL A 203 -2.77 -23.56 14.74
CA VAL A 203 -3.14 -22.64 15.84
C VAL A 203 -1.87 -22.04 16.42
N GLU A 204 -1.88 -20.72 16.54
CA GLU A 204 -0.89 -19.96 17.31
C GLU A 204 -1.59 -19.38 18.53
N SER A 205 -0.90 -19.31 19.67
CA SER A 205 -1.45 -18.71 20.88
C SER A 205 -0.47 -17.75 21.53
N ARG A 206 -1.02 -16.73 22.21
CA ARG A 206 -0.26 -15.68 22.90
C ARG A 206 -0.94 -15.38 24.25
N GLU A 207 -0.09 -15.21 25.27
CA GLU A 207 -0.52 -14.78 26.59
C GLU A 207 0.19 -13.48 26.94
N TYR A 208 -0.56 -12.60 27.61
CA TYR A 208 -0.08 -11.28 28.01
C TYR A 208 -0.22 -11.10 29.53
N ASP A 209 0.69 -10.35 30.13
CA ASP A 209 0.55 -9.94 31.52
C ASP A 209 -0.46 -8.78 31.67
N LEU A 210 -0.71 -8.36 32.91
CA LEU A 210 -1.66 -7.26 33.23
C LEU A 210 -1.23 -5.90 32.65
N LEU A 211 0.05 -5.73 32.31
CA LEU A 211 0.57 -4.55 31.62
C LEU A 211 0.50 -4.68 30.11
N GLY A 212 0.01 -5.82 29.60
CA GLY A 212 -0.16 -6.12 28.20
C GLY A 212 1.15 -6.47 27.48
N ARG A 213 2.19 -6.92 28.20
CA ARG A 213 3.43 -7.41 27.62
C ARG A 213 3.30 -8.90 27.31
N LEU A 214 3.86 -9.35 26.17
CA LEU A 214 3.80 -10.74 25.74
C LEU A 214 4.68 -11.61 26.66
N ILE A 215 4.05 -12.53 27.41
CA ILE A 215 4.74 -13.43 28.34
C ILE A 215 4.90 -14.85 27.79
N ARG A 216 4.03 -15.27 26.88
CA ARG A 216 4.10 -16.60 26.25
C ARG A 216 3.60 -16.52 24.82
N GLU A 217 4.27 -17.23 23.92
CA GLU A 217 3.86 -17.42 22.54
C GLU A 217 4.09 -18.88 22.13
N THR A 218 3.08 -19.51 21.57
CA THR A 218 3.18 -20.88 21.03
C THR A 218 2.92 -20.81 19.53
N ASP A 219 3.87 -21.32 18.75
CA ASP A 219 3.79 -21.31 17.28
C ASP A 219 2.94 -22.48 16.74
N ILE A 220 2.78 -22.51 15.40
CA ILE A 220 2.02 -23.55 14.70
C ILE A 220 2.56 -24.97 14.87
N LEU A 221 3.82 -25.14 15.28
CA LEU A 221 4.46 -26.42 15.57
C LEU A 221 4.37 -26.80 17.05
N GLY A 222 3.64 -25.99 17.86
CA GLY A 222 3.50 -26.19 19.31
C GLY A 222 4.73 -25.78 20.13
N ARG A 223 5.72 -25.12 19.51
CA ARG A 223 6.92 -24.65 20.22
C ARG A 223 6.60 -23.38 20.98
N THR A 224 6.95 -23.36 22.23
CA THR A 224 6.61 -22.28 23.14
C THR A 224 7.82 -21.44 23.51
N THR A 225 7.73 -20.12 23.29
CA THR A 225 8.66 -19.11 23.78
C THR A 225 8.05 -18.42 25.01
N VAL A 226 8.79 -18.34 26.10
CA VAL A 226 8.40 -17.65 27.33
C VAL A 226 9.30 -16.44 27.53
N ARG A 227 8.72 -15.32 27.97
CA ARG A 227 9.42 -14.07 28.29
C ARG A 227 9.11 -13.66 29.72
N SER A 228 10.12 -13.28 30.50
CA SER A 228 9.97 -12.59 31.77
C SER A 228 10.48 -11.16 31.66
N TYR A 229 9.94 -10.29 32.51
CA TYR A 229 10.24 -8.87 32.51
C TYR A 229 10.67 -8.42 33.91
N SER A 230 11.71 -7.61 34.01
CA SER A 230 12.13 -6.95 35.22
C SER A 230 11.12 -5.87 35.67
N GLY A 231 11.28 -5.38 36.88
CA GLY A 231 10.38 -4.36 37.45
C GLY A 231 10.36 -3.02 36.70
N ASP A 232 11.42 -2.70 35.96
CA ASP A 232 11.55 -1.53 35.08
C ASP A 232 10.92 -1.76 33.69
N GLY A 233 10.39 -2.94 33.41
CA GLY A 233 9.73 -3.28 32.15
C GLY A 233 10.64 -3.78 31.04
N LEU A 234 11.95 -3.93 31.29
CA LEU A 234 12.88 -4.52 30.34
C LEU A 234 12.70 -6.05 30.27
N VAL A 235 13.02 -6.65 29.15
CA VAL A 235 13.03 -8.11 28.99
C VAL A 235 14.19 -8.68 29.79
N GLU A 236 13.89 -9.48 30.82
CA GLU A 236 14.88 -10.09 31.69
C GLU A 236 15.39 -11.43 31.13
N THR A 237 14.46 -12.25 30.65
CA THR A 237 14.77 -13.59 30.13
C THR A 237 13.88 -13.94 28.98
N VAL A 238 14.43 -14.60 27.95
CA VAL A 238 13.69 -15.24 26.87
C VAL A 238 14.12 -16.71 26.82
N THR A 239 13.15 -17.60 27.04
CA THR A 239 13.34 -19.03 26.90
C THR A 239 12.65 -19.49 25.60
N THR A 240 13.44 -19.96 24.65
CA THR A 240 12.97 -20.52 23.39
C THR A 240 12.96 -22.04 23.45
N PRO A 241 12.13 -22.74 22.65
CA PRO A 241 12.21 -24.18 22.52
C PRO A 241 13.61 -24.59 22.04
N ALA A 242 14.15 -25.65 22.60
CA ALA A 242 15.31 -26.30 22.00
C ALA A 242 14.90 -26.85 20.62
N GLY A 243 15.69 -26.53 19.58
CA GLY A 243 15.46 -26.96 18.19
C GLY A 243 15.68 -28.46 17.99
#